data_e5351c9d078b993bbbef0a4516892460
#
_entry.id   e5351c9d078b993bbbef0a4516892460
#
_cell.length_a   1.000
_cell.length_b   1.000
_cell.length_c   1.000
_cell.angle_alpha   90.00
_cell.angle_beta   90.00
_cell.angle_gamma   90.00
#
_symmetry.space_group_name_H-M   'P 1'
#
loop_
_entity.id
_entity.type
_entity.pdbx_description
1 polymer ?
#
loop_
_entity_poly.entity_id
_entity_poly.type
_entity_poly.pdbx_seq_one_letter_code
_entity_poly.pdbx_strand_id
1 'polypeptide(L)'
;MENKDLIGLVLVVIGVSGGVLLTCISSRARDLFFIGMILLAPMTEDYDINFASREFYRGTTRGFEFSLVDILSISLLASLLLVPRGRSRGYWPASLGLMLLFFCYACFNVGIADPKLFGLFELSKMLRGLTIFLAVAFYVRGERELRFFIFALGLIVFYEGALSLKQRYLYHVHRVFGTMDDSNSLSVFFCTAAPVLVAVLTSRVPKILKGLAALGVALACIGVILTISRAGVVILALVLLGATATTISFHFTARKVILTLVIASTAVGVTAKSWKTLESRFQSASFAEEYTKKKTLGRGYYIRVAAAIAEDRWFGVGLNNWSYWVSQKYGPKLGYQFVPYRGTDREPSTVIPPGRNIDEAQAAPAHSLGALTVGELGIPGLVLFSLLWLRWFQMASSFLWKRTADPMRRIGIGLLFALIGIFLQSLTEWVFRHSPIYYTIHILLGVLASLYYMKGQAKRAEKRAETEAEDAVPYAEYSPTAGALAVGHA
;
A
#
# COMPACT_ATOMS: atom_id res chain seq x y z
N MET A 1 10.46 30.97 8.57
CA MET A 1 9.56 30.49 7.52
C MET A 1 9.81 31.37 6.30
N GLU A 2 10.15 30.78 5.18
CA GLU A 2 10.28 31.51 3.92
C GLU A 2 8.88 31.92 3.43
N ASN A 3 8.77 32.96 2.61
CA ASN A 3 7.48 33.42 2.08
C ASN A 3 6.71 32.30 1.38
N LYS A 4 7.42 31.37 0.72
CA LYS A 4 6.81 30.18 0.07
C LYS A 4 6.11 29.26 1.07
N ASP A 5 6.68 29.06 2.25
CA ASP A 5 6.09 28.23 3.30
C ASP A 5 4.78 28.83 3.85
N LEU A 6 4.76 30.16 4.00
CA LEU A 6 3.56 30.87 4.46
C LEU A 6 2.43 30.77 3.43
N ILE A 7 2.74 30.99 2.14
CA ILE A 7 1.76 30.83 1.06
C ILE A 7 1.25 29.38 1.03
N GLY A 8 2.14 28.41 1.10
CA GLY A 8 1.79 27.00 1.15
C GLY A 8 0.85 26.66 2.30
N LEU A 9 1.14 27.15 3.51
CA LEU A 9 0.30 26.97 4.70
C LEU A 9 -1.11 27.56 4.50
N VAL A 10 -1.20 28.78 3.95
CA VAL A 10 -2.47 29.44 3.66
C VAL A 10 -3.30 28.60 2.65
N LEU A 11 -2.66 28.12 1.57
CA LEU A 11 -3.31 27.27 0.57
C LEU A 11 -3.84 25.97 1.19
N VAL A 12 -3.07 25.33 2.06
CA VAL A 12 -3.49 24.13 2.78
C VAL A 12 -4.70 24.42 3.68
N VAL A 13 -4.66 25.49 4.49
CA VAL A 13 -5.76 25.87 5.38
C VAL A 13 -7.03 26.18 4.60
N ILE A 14 -6.94 26.94 3.52
CA ILE A 14 -8.07 27.25 2.63
C ILE A 14 -8.59 25.96 1.97
N GLY A 15 -7.69 25.13 1.45
CA GLY A 15 -8.05 23.87 0.79
C GLY A 15 -8.77 22.91 1.72
N VAL A 16 -8.26 22.72 2.95
CA VAL A 16 -8.88 21.86 3.95
C VAL A 16 -10.22 22.44 4.40
N SER A 17 -10.30 23.73 4.76
CA SER A 17 -11.54 24.36 5.25
C SER A 17 -12.62 24.35 4.18
N GLY A 18 -12.29 24.74 2.95
CA GLY A 18 -13.21 24.68 1.80
C GLY A 18 -13.62 23.26 1.46
N GLY A 19 -12.67 22.31 1.50
CA GLY A 19 -12.92 20.90 1.28
C GLY A 19 -13.87 20.29 2.32
N VAL A 20 -13.69 20.61 3.61
CA VAL A 20 -14.60 20.17 4.70
C VAL A 20 -16.02 20.72 4.47
N LEU A 21 -16.15 22.02 4.19
CA LEU A 21 -17.44 22.62 3.89
C LEU A 21 -18.12 21.93 2.71
N LEU A 22 -17.42 21.77 1.62
CA LEU A 22 -17.93 21.14 0.39
C LEU A 22 -18.39 19.70 0.64
N THR A 23 -17.58 18.91 1.35
CA THR A 23 -17.88 17.51 1.66
C THR A 23 -18.96 17.36 2.74
N CYS A 24 -19.13 18.32 3.65
CA CYS A 24 -20.27 18.34 4.58
C CYS A 24 -21.60 18.58 3.87
N ILE A 25 -21.63 19.51 2.91
CA ILE A 25 -22.85 19.90 2.19
C ILE A 25 -23.23 18.87 1.12
N SER A 26 -22.24 18.36 0.36
CA SER A 26 -22.49 17.55 -0.83
C SER A 26 -21.96 16.12 -0.69
N SER A 27 -22.86 15.15 -0.91
CA SER A 27 -22.47 13.74 -1.01
C SER A 27 -21.66 13.43 -2.26
N ARG A 28 -21.92 14.14 -3.36
CA ARG A 28 -21.14 14.01 -4.61
C ARG A 28 -19.73 14.51 -4.41
N ALA A 29 -19.51 15.56 -3.63
CA ALA A 29 -18.19 16.04 -3.27
C ALA A 29 -17.39 14.97 -2.51
N ARG A 30 -18.02 14.23 -1.58
CA ARG A 30 -17.37 13.12 -0.89
C ARG A 30 -16.94 12.01 -1.85
N ASP A 31 -17.81 11.66 -2.81
CA ASP A 31 -17.53 10.66 -3.83
C ASP A 31 -16.32 11.11 -4.70
N LEU A 32 -16.31 12.38 -5.12
CA LEU A 32 -15.21 12.95 -5.90
C LEU A 32 -13.89 13.03 -5.10
N PHE A 33 -13.95 13.39 -3.82
CA PHE A 33 -12.77 13.45 -2.95
C PHE A 33 -12.15 12.06 -2.75
N PHE A 34 -13.00 11.05 -2.55
CA PHE A 34 -12.55 9.66 -2.47
C PHE A 34 -11.90 9.18 -3.76
N ILE A 35 -12.52 9.44 -4.92
CA ILE A 35 -11.96 9.11 -6.22
C ILE A 35 -10.64 9.87 -6.43
N GLY A 36 -10.64 11.19 -6.21
CA GLY A 36 -9.46 12.04 -6.35
C GLY A 36 -8.28 11.60 -5.49
N MET A 37 -8.54 11.19 -4.24
CA MET A 37 -7.52 10.66 -3.33
C MET A 37 -6.83 9.42 -3.90
N ILE A 38 -7.59 8.50 -4.53
CA ILE A 38 -7.02 7.29 -5.16
C ILE A 38 -6.23 7.65 -6.42
N LEU A 39 -6.75 8.57 -7.24
CA LEU A 39 -6.10 8.98 -8.48
C LEU A 39 -4.79 9.74 -8.23
N LEU A 40 -4.75 10.58 -7.19
CA LEU A 40 -3.59 11.42 -6.88
C LEU A 40 -2.56 10.73 -5.97
N ALA A 41 -2.90 9.61 -5.33
CA ALA A 41 -1.96 8.91 -4.43
C ALA A 41 -0.62 8.53 -5.10
N PRO A 42 -0.57 8.03 -6.35
CA PRO A 42 0.69 7.76 -7.03
C PRO A 42 1.46 9.01 -7.47
N MET A 43 0.79 10.16 -7.54
CA MET A 43 1.32 11.44 -8.04
C MET A 43 1.69 12.41 -6.90
N THR A 44 1.84 11.93 -5.67
CA THR A 44 2.01 12.81 -4.50
C THR A 44 3.26 13.66 -4.55
N GLU A 45 4.31 13.18 -5.20
CA GLU A 45 5.60 13.91 -5.33
C GLU A 45 5.53 15.08 -6.31
N ASP A 46 4.59 15.06 -7.27
CA ASP A 46 4.36 16.15 -8.22
C ASP A 46 3.58 17.32 -7.60
N TYR A 47 2.81 17.09 -6.51
CA TYR A 47 1.84 18.03 -5.95
C TYR A 47 1.99 18.19 -4.43
N ASP A 48 3.20 18.11 -3.91
CA ASP A 48 3.47 18.32 -2.50
C ASP A 48 4.08 19.70 -2.20
N ILE A 49 3.80 20.18 -0.99
CA ILE A 49 4.47 21.33 -0.40
C ILE A 49 5.31 20.78 0.75
N ASN A 50 6.61 21.04 0.70
CA ASN A 50 7.55 20.54 1.69
C ASN A 50 8.00 21.68 2.61
N PHE A 51 7.47 21.69 3.84
CA PHE A 51 7.81 22.68 4.87
C PHE A 51 9.06 22.26 5.63
N ALA A 52 9.92 23.22 5.95
CA ALA A 52 11.18 23.01 6.69
C ALA A 52 12.08 21.95 6.04
N SER A 53 12.09 21.92 4.70
CA SER A 53 12.82 20.92 3.91
C SER A 53 14.31 20.91 4.26
N ARG A 54 14.88 19.70 4.30
CA ARG A 54 16.31 19.40 4.42
C ARG A 54 16.77 18.71 3.14
N GLU A 55 16.85 19.45 2.05
CA GLU A 55 17.08 18.96 0.69
C GLU A 55 18.32 18.06 0.57
N PHE A 56 19.37 18.36 1.32
CA PHE A 56 20.61 17.58 1.32
C PHE A 56 20.59 16.37 2.26
N TYR A 57 19.50 16.16 3.01
CA TYR A 57 19.36 14.97 3.83
C TYR A 57 18.89 13.79 2.98
N ARG A 58 19.59 12.67 3.04
CA ARG A 58 19.28 11.47 2.25
C ARG A 58 18.41 10.46 3.00
N GLY A 59 17.57 10.93 3.92
CA GLY A 59 16.57 10.10 4.60
C GLY A 59 15.36 9.78 3.71
N THR A 60 14.43 9.00 4.27
CA THR A 60 13.19 8.61 3.57
C THR A 60 12.19 9.76 3.44
N THR A 61 12.26 10.73 4.35
CA THR A 61 11.44 11.95 4.36
C THR A 61 12.35 13.12 4.71
N ARG A 62 12.28 14.20 3.93
CA ARG A 62 13.22 15.33 4.01
C ARG A 62 12.63 16.57 4.64
N GLY A 63 11.34 16.59 4.96
CA GLY A 63 10.63 17.72 5.55
C GLY A 63 9.21 17.35 5.93
N PHE A 64 8.40 18.37 6.32
CA PHE A 64 6.97 18.20 6.51
C PHE A 64 6.26 18.35 5.17
N GLU A 65 6.09 17.25 4.48
CA GLU A 65 5.39 17.18 3.20
C GLU A 65 3.89 17.30 3.41
N PHE A 66 3.20 18.00 2.51
CA PHE A 66 1.74 18.10 2.49
C PHE A 66 1.24 18.10 1.05
N SER A 67 0.42 17.13 0.68
CA SER A 67 -0.04 16.90 -0.69
C SER A 67 -1.54 17.18 -0.86
N LEU A 68 -2.01 17.21 -2.10
CA LEU A 68 -3.44 17.27 -2.40
C LEU A 68 -4.21 16.09 -1.79
N VAL A 69 -3.57 14.90 -1.70
CA VAL A 69 -4.18 13.72 -1.08
C VAL A 69 -4.48 13.96 0.40
N ASP A 70 -3.62 14.73 1.09
CA ASP A 70 -3.84 15.08 2.50
C ASP A 70 -5.04 16.00 2.65
N ILE A 71 -5.19 17.01 1.78
CA ILE A 71 -6.36 17.91 1.77
C ILE A 71 -7.64 17.08 1.57
N LEU A 72 -7.65 16.19 0.58
CA LEU A 72 -8.81 15.36 0.26
C LEU A 72 -9.16 14.40 1.40
N SER A 73 -8.15 13.75 1.99
CA SER A 73 -8.34 12.76 3.06
C SER A 73 -8.81 13.41 4.37
N ILE A 74 -8.21 14.53 4.77
CA ILE A 74 -8.62 15.28 5.97
C ILE A 74 -10.04 15.81 5.80
N SER A 75 -10.35 16.40 4.64
CA SER A 75 -11.67 16.93 4.35
C SER A 75 -12.74 15.84 4.37
N LEU A 76 -12.44 14.70 3.73
CA LEU A 76 -13.33 13.55 3.71
C LEU A 76 -13.56 12.99 5.12
N LEU A 77 -12.50 12.78 5.88
CA LEU A 77 -12.57 12.25 7.25
C LEU A 77 -13.34 13.20 8.16
N ALA A 78 -13.01 14.49 8.17
CA ALA A 78 -13.68 15.49 8.97
C ALA A 78 -15.20 15.53 8.67
N SER A 79 -15.58 15.54 7.39
CA SER A 79 -16.99 15.52 7.00
C SER A 79 -17.73 14.25 7.44
N LEU A 80 -17.08 13.10 7.45
CA LEU A 80 -17.67 11.83 7.89
C LEU A 80 -17.82 11.75 9.42
N LEU A 81 -17.00 12.48 10.18
CA LEU A 81 -17.10 12.62 11.62
C LEU A 81 -18.17 13.66 12.01
N LEU A 82 -18.20 14.81 11.32
CA LEU A 82 -19.16 15.90 11.61
C LEU A 82 -20.58 15.57 11.18
N VAL A 83 -20.76 14.87 10.05
CA VAL A 83 -22.05 14.48 9.51
C VAL A 83 -22.11 12.95 9.37
N PRO A 84 -22.30 12.23 10.48
CA PRO A 84 -22.30 10.77 10.49
C PRO A 84 -23.42 10.19 9.63
N ARG A 85 -23.08 9.22 8.79
CA ARG A 85 -24.07 8.52 7.96
C ARG A 85 -24.22 7.09 8.46
N GLY A 86 -25.28 6.84 9.26
CA GLY A 86 -25.84 5.50 9.48
C GLY A 86 -24.89 4.35 9.90
N ARG A 87 -23.64 4.62 10.32
CA ARG A 87 -22.83 3.63 11.03
C ARG A 87 -23.19 3.62 12.51
N SER A 88 -23.27 2.43 13.08
CA SER A 88 -23.49 2.29 14.52
C SER A 88 -22.46 3.12 15.29
N ARG A 89 -22.90 3.81 16.33
CA ARG A 89 -22.03 4.44 17.31
C ARG A 89 -21.05 3.35 17.79
N GLY A 90 -19.72 3.58 17.66
CA GLY A 90 -18.69 2.63 18.07
C GLY A 90 -18.04 1.80 16.95
N TYR A 91 -18.17 2.20 15.66
CA TYR A 91 -17.36 1.58 14.61
C TYR A 91 -15.86 1.85 14.83
N TRP A 92 -15.13 0.79 15.10
CA TRP A 92 -13.68 0.79 15.23
C TRP A 92 -13.07 0.00 14.06
N PRO A 93 -12.33 0.63 13.14
CA PRO A 93 -11.71 -0.06 12.01
C PRO A 93 -10.77 -1.16 12.48
N ALA A 94 -10.88 -2.33 11.87
CA ALA A 94 -9.99 -3.43 12.19
C ALA A 94 -8.53 -3.04 11.88
N SER A 95 -7.59 -3.44 12.72
CA SER A 95 -6.16 -3.07 12.77
C SER A 95 -5.82 -1.68 13.32
N LEU A 96 -6.77 -0.75 13.49
CA LEU A 96 -6.48 0.60 13.98
C LEU A 96 -5.75 0.59 15.32
N GLY A 97 -6.15 -0.28 16.26
CA GLY A 97 -5.49 -0.36 17.58
C GLY A 97 -3.99 -0.71 17.48
N LEU A 98 -3.63 -1.67 16.62
CA LEU A 98 -2.22 -2.01 16.39
C LEU A 98 -1.48 -0.91 15.61
N MET A 99 -2.15 -0.22 14.67
CA MET A 99 -1.56 0.91 13.95
C MET A 99 -1.25 2.08 14.91
N LEU A 100 -2.18 2.37 15.83
CA LEU A 100 -1.97 3.38 16.88
C LEU A 100 -0.86 2.98 17.85
N LEU A 101 -0.81 1.70 18.26
CA LEU A 101 0.27 1.20 19.11
C LEU A 101 1.65 1.35 18.44
N PHE A 102 1.74 1.01 17.15
CA PHE A 102 2.96 1.19 16.38
C PHE A 102 3.32 2.68 16.24
N PHE A 103 2.34 3.55 16.02
CA PHE A 103 2.55 4.99 15.96
C PHE A 103 3.02 5.56 17.31
N CYS A 104 2.41 5.17 18.42
CA CYS A 104 2.83 5.57 19.77
C CYS A 104 4.27 5.10 20.07
N TYR A 105 4.61 3.87 19.66
CA TYR A 105 5.99 3.38 19.77
C TYR A 105 6.95 4.22 18.92
N ALA A 106 6.57 4.59 17.70
CA ALA A 106 7.37 5.46 16.84
C ALA A 106 7.57 6.86 17.47
N CYS A 107 6.54 7.43 18.12
CA CYS A 107 6.65 8.67 18.88
C CYS A 107 7.64 8.53 20.04
N PHE A 108 7.56 7.45 20.82
CA PHE A 108 8.53 7.14 21.89
C PHE A 108 9.95 7.04 21.32
N ASN A 109 10.13 6.30 20.24
CA ASN A 109 11.42 6.11 19.59
C ASN A 109 12.04 7.44 19.12
N VAL A 110 11.24 8.34 18.51
CA VAL A 110 11.70 9.68 18.11
C VAL A 110 12.03 10.54 19.35
N GLY A 111 11.29 10.37 20.44
CA GLY A 111 11.53 11.09 21.70
C GLY A 111 12.92 10.83 22.29
N ILE A 112 13.41 9.60 22.16
CA ILE A 112 14.73 9.16 22.67
C ILE A 112 15.85 9.24 21.61
N ALA A 113 15.52 9.51 20.35
CA ALA A 113 16.48 9.57 19.24
C ALA A 113 17.20 10.91 19.16
N ASP A 114 18.38 10.90 18.58
CA ASP A 114 19.14 12.07 18.20
C ASP A 114 19.75 11.88 16.80
N PRO A 115 19.51 12.80 15.84
CA PRO A 115 18.64 13.98 15.92
C PRO A 115 17.13 13.63 15.85
N LYS A 116 16.29 14.40 16.55
CA LYS A 116 14.83 14.19 16.58
C LYS A 116 14.12 14.67 15.34
N LEU A 117 14.66 15.70 14.67
CA LEU A 117 14.00 16.40 13.55
C LEU A 117 13.61 15.45 12.42
N PHE A 118 14.51 14.56 12.02
CA PHE A 118 14.23 13.63 10.92
C PHE A 118 13.12 12.64 11.26
N GLY A 119 13.07 12.21 12.53
CA GLY A 119 11.99 11.37 13.03
C GLY A 119 10.63 12.08 13.01
N LEU A 120 10.58 13.38 13.32
CA LEU A 120 9.35 14.17 13.26
C LEU A 120 8.79 14.26 11.84
N PHE A 121 9.63 14.34 10.80
CA PHE A 121 9.19 14.31 9.41
C PHE A 121 8.45 13.00 9.10
N GLU A 122 9.03 11.88 9.48
CA GLU A 122 8.41 10.57 9.22
C GLU A 122 7.18 10.33 10.10
N LEU A 123 7.14 10.81 11.36
CA LEU A 123 5.92 10.77 12.19
C LEU A 123 4.77 11.54 11.54
N SER A 124 5.05 12.71 10.95
CA SER A 124 4.06 13.47 10.18
C SER A 124 3.49 12.65 9.04
N LYS A 125 4.34 11.95 8.28
CA LYS A 125 3.93 11.05 7.21
C LYS A 125 3.10 9.86 7.74
N MET A 126 3.47 9.27 8.87
CA MET A 126 2.69 8.20 9.51
C MET A 126 1.30 8.69 9.91
N LEU A 127 1.18 9.92 10.45
CA LEU A 127 -0.11 10.52 10.80
C LEU A 127 -1.00 10.74 9.57
N ARG A 128 -0.41 11.20 8.45
CA ARG A 128 -1.12 11.35 7.17
C ARG A 128 -1.64 9.99 6.65
N GLY A 129 -0.82 8.94 6.71
CA GLY A 129 -1.25 7.59 6.37
C GLY A 129 -2.41 7.09 7.23
N LEU A 130 -2.38 7.33 8.55
CA LEU A 130 -3.50 7.01 9.44
C LEU A 130 -4.77 7.78 9.06
N THR A 131 -4.65 9.06 8.67
CA THR A 131 -5.78 9.89 8.22
C THR A 131 -6.40 9.31 6.95
N ILE A 132 -5.59 8.95 5.95
CA ILE A 132 -6.03 8.29 4.71
C ILE A 132 -6.73 6.97 5.02
N PHE A 133 -6.12 6.12 5.85
CA PHE A 133 -6.72 4.85 6.27
C PHE A 133 -8.09 5.05 6.91
N LEU A 134 -8.22 6.00 7.83
CA LEU A 134 -9.48 6.30 8.50
C LEU A 134 -10.52 6.88 7.54
N ALA A 135 -10.13 7.84 6.67
CA ALA A 135 -11.02 8.42 5.68
C ALA A 135 -11.65 7.34 4.79
N VAL A 136 -10.84 6.42 4.28
CA VAL A 136 -11.30 5.30 3.46
C VAL A 136 -12.15 4.31 4.26
N ALA A 137 -11.69 3.91 5.44
CA ALA A 137 -12.40 2.96 6.29
C ALA A 137 -13.77 3.48 6.74
N PHE A 138 -13.92 4.78 6.95
CA PHE A 138 -15.20 5.39 7.26
C PHE A 138 -16.06 5.69 6.04
N TYR A 139 -15.47 5.92 4.88
CA TYR A 139 -16.19 6.21 3.64
C TYR A 139 -16.80 4.96 3.00
N VAL A 140 -16.03 3.88 2.84
CA VAL A 140 -16.47 2.65 2.16
C VAL A 140 -17.47 1.90 3.04
N ARG A 141 -18.73 1.82 2.62
CA ARG A 141 -19.85 1.24 3.39
C ARG A 141 -20.61 0.14 2.66
N GLY A 142 -20.46 0.05 1.35
CA GLY A 142 -21.19 -0.89 0.54
C GLY A 142 -20.64 -1.03 -0.87
N GLU A 143 -21.42 -1.68 -1.74
CA GLU A 143 -21.03 -1.93 -3.12
C GLU A 143 -20.87 -0.66 -3.96
N ARG A 144 -21.61 0.41 -3.64
CA ARG A 144 -21.55 1.68 -4.39
C ARG A 144 -20.14 2.28 -4.27
N GLU A 145 -19.64 2.41 -3.05
CA GLU A 145 -18.33 2.98 -2.77
C GLU A 145 -17.21 2.05 -3.28
N LEU A 146 -17.42 0.72 -3.25
CA LEU A 146 -16.50 -0.23 -3.86
C LEU A 146 -16.42 -0.08 -5.38
N ARG A 147 -17.53 0.26 -6.06
CA ARG A 147 -17.50 0.55 -7.51
C ARG A 147 -16.68 1.81 -7.81
N PHE A 148 -16.75 2.84 -6.96
CA PHE A 148 -15.88 4.02 -7.08
C PHE A 148 -14.41 3.67 -6.85
N PHE A 149 -14.12 2.83 -5.85
CA PHE A 149 -12.77 2.32 -5.63
C PHE A 149 -12.22 1.57 -6.85
N ILE A 150 -13.00 0.63 -7.40
CA ILE A 150 -12.62 -0.13 -8.59
C ILE A 150 -12.38 0.79 -9.79
N PHE A 151 -13.30 1.75 -10.00
CA PHE A 151 -13.19 2.71 -11.09
C PHE A 151 -11.91 3.56 -10.97
N ALA A 152 -11.69 4.17 -9.81
CA ALA A 152 -10.53 5.02 -9.58
C ALA A 152 -9.21 4.22 -9.67
N LEU A 153 -9.15 3.01 -9.06
CA LEU A 153 -7.97 2.14 -9.16
C LEU A 153 -7.71 1.69 -10.60
N GLY A 154 -8.75 1.29 -11.33
CA GLY A 154 -8.61 0.91 -12.73
C GLY A 154 -8.14 2.07 -13.60
N LEU A 155 -8.67 3.28 -13.36
CA LEU A 155 -8.31 4.48 -14.11
C LEU A 155 -6.86 4.92 -13.87
N ILE A 156 -6.40 4.92 -12.62
CA ILE A 156 -5.01 5.29 -12.34
C ILE A 156 -4.01 4.24 -12.84
N VAL A 157 -4.34 2.95 -12.75
CA VAL A 157 -3.49 1.89 -13.34
C VAL A 157 -3.44 2.02 -14.87
N PHE A 158 -4.57 2.36 -15.50
CA PHE A 158 -4.61 2.66 -16.92
C PHE A 158 -3.70 3.85 -17.27
N TYR A 159 -3.81 4.94 -16.54
CA TYR A 159 -3.02 6.15 -16.77
C TYR A 159 -1.51 5.88 -16.62
N GLU A 160 -1.08 5.26 -15.52
CA GLU A 160 0.32 4.90 -15.26
C GLU A 160 0.87 3.94 -16.33
N GLY A 161 0.06 2.98 -16.77
CA GLY A 161 0.43 2.06 -17.83
C GLY A 161 0.56 2.75 -19.18
N ALA A 162 -0.36 3.64 -19.54
CA ALA A 162 -0.28 4.45 -20.76
C ALA A 162 0.92 5.40 -20.73
N LEU A 163 1.18 6.03 -19.59
CA LEU A 163 2.37 6.88 -19.40
C LEU A 163 3.66 6.07 -19.51
N SER A 164 3.70 4.85 -18.99
CA SER A 164 4.84 3.95 -19.15
C SER A 164 5.14 3.63 -20.61
N LEU A 165 4.10 3.40 -21.42
CA LEU A 165 4.25 3.22 -22.88
C LEU A 165 4.76 4.48 -23.54
N LYS A 166 4.23 5.66 -23.19
CA LYS A 166 4.67 6.96 -23.68
C LYS A 166 6.14 7.21 -23.32
N GLN A 167 6.54 7.00 -22.06
CA GLN A 167 7.93 7.14 -21.64
C GLN A 167 8.87 6.22 -22.43
N ARG A 168 8.47 4.95 -22.63
CA ARG A 168 9.33 3.98 -23.33
C ARG A 168 9.47 4.28 -24.81
N TYR A 169 8.36 4.52 -25.52
CA TYR A 169 8.35 4.53 -26.99
C TYR A 169 8.40 5.93 -27.60
N LEU A 170 7.91 6.96 -26.89
CA LEU A 170 7.98 8.35 -27.39
C LEU A 170 9.16 9.12 -26.78
N TYR A 171 9.43 8.91 -25.48
CA TYR A 171 10.52 9.61 -24.80
C TYR A 171 11.81 8.79 -24.70
N HIS A 172 11.80 7.54 -25.20
CA HIS A 172 12.95 6.64 -25.20
C HIS A 172 13.59 6.39 -23.82
N VAL A 173 12.81 6.51 -22.75
CA VAL A 173 13.27 6.25 -21.40
C VAL A 173 13.60 4.77 -21.25
N HIS A 174 14.83 4.46 -20.83
CA HIS A 174 15.31 3.08 -20.74
C HIS A 174 14.55 2.26 -19.68
N ARG A 175 14.36 2.84 -18.49
CA ARG A 175 13.57 2.28 -17.40
C ARG A 175 12.45 3.24 -17.06
N VAL A 176 11.22 2.84 -17.35
CA VAL A 176 10.05 3.70 -17.10
C VAL A 176 9.75 3.80 -15.60
N PHE A 177 9.27 4.95 -15.17
CA PHE A 177 8.95 5.24 -13.77
C PHE A 177 7.53 5.82 -13.58
N GLY A 178 6.77 6.05 -14.67
CA GLY A 178 5.42 6.62 -14.59
C GLY A 178 5.44 8.05 -14.05
N THR A 179 4.59 8.32 -13.08
CA THR A 179 4.59 9.56 -12.28
C THR A 179 5.41 9.41 -10.99
N MET A 180 6.01 8.25 -10.75
CA MET A 180 6.86 8.02 -9.58
C MET A 180 8.32 8.26 -9.94
N ASP A 181 9.11 8.78 -9.02
CA ASP A 181 10.53 9.11 -9.28
C ASP A 181 11.41 7.89 -9.54
N ASP A 182 10.91 6.67 -9.19
CA ASP A 182 11.68 5.45 -9.31
C ASP A 182 10.92 4.31 -9.99
N SER A 183 11.61 3.61 -10.88
CA SER A 183 11.08 2.46 -11.63
C SER A 183 10.67 1.29 -10.72
N ASN A 184 11.34 1.08 -9.58
CA ASN A 184 10.96 0.01 -8.66
C ASN A 184 9.65 0.36 -7.96
N SER A 185 9.42 1.62 -7.61
CA SER A 185 8.18 2.11 -7.02
C SER A 185 6.99 1.91 -7.95
N LEU A 186 7.14 2.23 -9.24
CA LEU A 186 6.11 1.93 -10.25
C LEU A 186 5.83 0.43 -10.34
N SER A 187 6.87 -0.40 -10.29
CA SER A 187 6.72 -1.86 -10.28
C SER A 187 5.96 -2.33 -9.03
N VAL A 188 6.25 -1.78 -7.84
CA VAL A 188 5.52 -2.07 -6.60
C VAL A 188 4.05 -1.68 -6.74
N PHE A 189 3.75 -0.49 -7.28
CA PHE A 189 2.39 -0.03 -7.51
C PHE A 189 1.59 -1.01 -8.38
N PHE A 190 2.13 -1.42 -9.53
CA PHE A 190 1.48 -2.38 -10.40
C PHE A 190 1.30 -3.76 -9.74
N CYS A 191 2.31 -4.27 -9.04
CA CYS A 191 2.20 -5.53 -8.30
C CYS A 191 1.14 -5.47 -7.19
N THR A 192 0.87 -4.29 -6.66
CA THR A 192 -0.14 -4.05 -5.62
C THR A 192 -1.54 -3.92 -6.21
N ALA A 193 -1.71 -3.18 -7.29
CA ALA A 193 -3.02 -2.89 -7.88
C ALA A 193 -3.55 -4.03 -8.77
N ALA A 194 -2.69 -4.68 -9.54
CA ALA A 194 -3.09 -5.69 -10.52
C ALA A 194 -3.86 -6.89 -9.92
N PRO A 195 -3.49 -7.50 -8.78
CA PRO A 195 -4.26 -8.62 -8.22
C PRO A 195 -5.66 -8.20 -7.77
N VAL A 196 -5.86 -6.95 -7.33
CA VAL A 196 -7.19 -6.40 -7.03
C VAL A 196 -8.03 -6.32 -8.30
N LEU A 197 -7.46 -5.83 -9.40
CA LEU A 197 -8.15 -5.76 -10.69
C LEU A 197 -8.46 -7.16 -11.28
N VAL A 198 -7.59 -8.15 -11.10
CA VAL A 198 -7.88 -9.55 -11.46
C VAL A 198 -9.09 -10.08 -10.69
N ALA A 199 -9.16 -9.79 -9.39
CA ALA A 199 -10.31 -10.19 -8.58
C ALA A 199 -11.62 -9.54 -9.04
N VAL A 200 -11.56 -8.29 -9.54
CA VAL A 200 -12.70 -7.60 -10.16
C VAL A 200 -13.21 -8.31 -11.41
N LEU A 201 -12.33 -8.84 -12.26
CA LEU A 201 -12.71 -9.57 -13.47
C LEU A 201 -13.62 -10.78 -13.19
N THR A 202 -13.40 -11.41 -12.05
CA THR A 202 -14.13 -12.62 -11.62
C THR A 202 -15.35 -12.32 -10.73
N SER A 203 -15.58 -11.05 -10.37
CA SER A 203 -16.68 -10.60 -9.51
C SER A 203 -17.96 -10.21 -10.29
N ARG A 204 -19.08 -10.05 -9.59
CA ARG A 204 -20.36 -9.57 -10.15
C ARG A 204 -20.41 -8.03 -10.15
N VAL A 205 -19.66 -7.41 -11.06
CA VAL A 205 -19.66 -5.95 -11.25
C VAL A 205 -20.08 -5.59 -12.68
N PRO A 206 -20.47 -4.34 -12.96
CA PRO A 206 -20.80 -3.88 -14.31
C PRO A 206 -19.70 -4.19 -15.33
N LYS A 207 -20.09 -4.49 -16.58
CA LYS A 207 -19.17 -4.89 -17.67
C LYS A 207 -18.12 -3.83 -17.95
N ILE A 208 -18.48 -2.54 -17.83
CA ILE A 208 -17.54 -1.42 -18.03
C ILE A 208 -16.38 -1.45 -17.03
N LEU A 209 -16.66 -1.74 -15.76
CA LEU A 209 -15.61 -1.87 -14.73
C LEU A 209 -14.73 -3.10 -14.96
N LYS A 210 -15.32 -4.20 -15.51
CA LYS A 210 -14.51 -5.36 -15.94
C LYS A 210 -13.60 -5.02 -17.13
N GLY A 211 -14.12 -4.27 -18.11
CA GLY A 211 -13.33 -3.80 -19.24
C GLY A 211 -12.14 -2.94 -18.80
N LEU A 212 -12.40 -1.97 -17.91
CA LEU A 212 -11.37 -1.12 -17.33
C LEU A 212 -10.35 -1.95 -16.52
N ALA A 213 -10.81 -2.91 -15.71
CA ALA A 213 -9.93 -3.79 -14.94
C ALA A 213 -9.07 -4.68 -15.85
N ALA A 214 -9.65 -5.23 -16.94
CA ALA A 214 -8.90 -6.04 -17.91
C ALA A 214 -7.77 -5.23 -18.58
N LEU A 215 -8.10 -4.03 -19.03
CA LEU A 215 -7.15 -3.12 -19.63
C LEU A 215 -6.07 -2.69 -18.62
N GLY A 216 -6.47 -2.39 -17.37
CA GLY A 216 -5.56 -2.08 -16.29
C GLY A 216 -4.58 -3.22 -15.99
N VAL A 217 -5.05 -4.47 -15.90
CA VAL A 217 -4.17 -5.64 -15.71
C VAL A 217 -3.20 -5.80 -16.88
N ALA A 218 -3.67 -5.68 -18.12
CA ALA A 218 -2.81 -5.78 -19.30
C ALA A 218 -1.70 -4.71 -19.28
N LEU A 219 -2.06 -3.46 -18.98
CA LEU A 219 -1.11 -2.35 -18.91
C LEU A 219 -0.17 -2.48 -17.70
N ALA A 220 -0.64 -2.98 -16.56
CA ALA A 220 0.23 -3.27 -15.41
C ALA A 220 1.28 -4.34 -15.75
N CYS A 221 0.90 -5.41 -16.46
CA CYS A 221 1.85 -6.44 -16.93
C CYS A 221 2.93 -5.83 -17.84
N ILE A 222 2.50 -5.03 -18.81
CA ILE A 222 3.42 -4.34 -19.72
C ILE A 222 4.31 -3.35 -18.93
N GLY A 223 3.71 -2.55 -18.06
CA GLY A 223 4.41 -1.55 -17.26
C GLY A 223 5.52 -2.18 -16.41
N VAL A 224 5.25 -3.28 -15.68
CA VAL A 224 6.26 -3.97 -14.88
C VAL A 224 7.42 -4.50 -15.75
N ILE A 225 7.15 -5.02 -16.94
CA ILE A 225 8.21 -5.45 -17.86
C ILE A 225 9.07 -4.25 -18.27
N LEU A 226 8.45 -3.10 -18.56
CA LEU A 226 9.15 -1.88 -18.99
C LEU A 226 9.93 -1.19 -17.86
N THR A 227 9.60 -1.46 -16.59
CA THR A 227 10.44 -0.99 -15.46
C THR A 227 11.77 -1.72 -15.36
N ILE A 228 11.90 -2.89 -16.03
CA ILE A 228 13.09 -3.77 -15.97
C ILE A 228 13.44 -4.15 -14.52
N SER A 229 12.41 -4.28 -13.67
CA SER A 229 12.55 -4.71 -12.27
C SER A 229 12.50 -6.24 -12.19
N ARG A 230 13.64 -6.89 -11.87
CA ARG A 230 13.75 -8.36 -11.73
C ARG A 230 12.75 -8.92 -10.70
N ALA A 231 12.74 -8.32 -9.51
CA ALA A 231 11.82 -8.71 -8.44
C ALA A 231 10.37 -8.47 -8.85
N GLY A 232 10.07 -7.33 -9.49
CA GLY A 232 8.74 -6.96 -9.92
C GLY A 232 8.11 -7.96 -10.87
N VAL A 233 8.84 -8.43 -11.89
CA VAL A 233 8.33 -9.43 -12.86
C VAL A 233 7.96 -10.74 -12.16
N VAL A 234 8.83 -11.26 -11.30
CA VAL A 234 8.59 -12.51 -10.56
C VAL A 234 7.41 -12.37 -9.59
N ILE A 235 7.37 -11.27 -8.83
CA ILE A 235 6.32 -11.03 -7.86
C ILE A 235 4.98 -10.81 -8.54
N LEU A 236 4.94 -10.04 -9.64
CA LEU A 236 3.70 -9.86 -10.41
C LEU A 236 3.16 -11.21 -10.89
N ALA A 237 4.00 -12.06 -11.45
CA ALA A 237 3.58 -13.39 -11.89
C ALA A 237 2.98 -14.21 -10.73
N LEU A 238 3.64 -14.24 -9.57
CA LEU A 238 3.16 -14.95 -8.38
C LEU A 238 1.80 -14.43 -7.90
N VAL A 239 1.64 -13.10 -7.75
CA VAL A 239 0.38 -12.53 -7.23
C VAL A 239 -0.76 -12.66 -8.23
N LEU A 240 -0.50 -12.55 -9.54
CA LEU A 240 -1.52 -12.76 -10.57
C LEU A 240 -1.95 -14.23 -10.66
N LEU A 241 -1.01 -15.17 -10.63
CA LEU A 241 -1.33 -16.60 -10.61
C LEU A 241 -2.13 -16.96 -9.35
N GLY A 242 -1.71 -16.51 -8.19
CA GLY A 242 -2.42 -16.75 -6.93
C GLY A 242 -3.82 -16.14 -6.91
N ALA A 243 -3.96 -14.86 -7.28
CA ALA A 243 -5.26 -14.19 -7.38
C ALA A 243 -6.17 -14.88 -8.38
N THR A 244 -5.64 -15.28 -9.52
CA THR A 244 -6.38 -16.00 -10.58
C THR A 244 -6.84 -17.36 -10.06
N ALA A 245 -5.95 -18.20 -9.54
CA ALA A 245 -6.25 -19.54 -9.06
C ALA A 245 -7.32 -19.57 -7.95
N THR A 246 -7.30 -18.54 -7.08
CA THR A 246 -8.27 -18.45 -5.96
C THR A 246 -9.60 -17.80 -6.33
N THR A 247 -9.66 -17.03 -7.42
CA THR A 247 -10.86 -16.32 -7.84
C THR A 247 -11.57 -16.92 -9.04
N ILE A 248 -10.89 -17.65 -9.92
CA ILE A 248 -11.53 -18.28 -11.09
C ILE A 248 -12.38 -19.48 -10.63
N SER A 249 -13.65 -19.49 -11.05
CA SER A 249 -14.40 -20.74 -11.17
C SER A 249 -13.90 -21.47 -12.41
N PHE A 250 -13.60 -22.76 -12.32
CA PHE A 250 -13.06 -23.61 -13.41
C PHE A 250 -13.97 -23.75 -14.64
N HIS A 251 -15.04 -22.95 -14.78
CA HIS A 251 -15.81 -22.86 -16.01
C HIS A 251 -15.11 -21.96 -17.02
N PHE A 252 -14.38 -22.59 -17.92
CA PHE A 252 -13.73 -21.92 -19.06
C PHE A 252 -14.81 -21.53 -20.10
N THR A 253 -15.02 -20.22 -20.28
CA THR A 253 -15.79 -19.71 -21.39
C THR A 253 -14.85 -19.25 -22.51
N ALA A 254 -15.25 -19.38 -23.77
CA ALA A 254 -14.44 -18.96 -24.93
C ALA A 254 -13.93 -17.51 -24.78
N ARG A 255 -14.74 -16.59 -24.22
CA ARG A 255 -14.35 -15.21 -23.96
C ARG A 255 -13.20 -15.10 -22.95
N LYS A 256 -13.21 -15.90 -21.88
CA LYS A 256 -12.12 -15.92 -20.88
C LYS A 256 -10.82 -16.45 -21.49
N VAL A 257 -10.93 -17.49 -22.30
CA VAL A 257 -9.78 -18.08 -23.02
C VAL A 257 -9.19 -17.05 -23.98
N ILE A 258 -10.00 -16.42 -24.83
CA ILE A 258 -9.55 -15.38 -25.77
C ILE A 258 -8.88 -14.23 -25.04
N LEU A 259 -9.49 -13.68 -23.95
CA LEU A 259 -8.91 -12.59 -23.18
C LEU A 259 -7.57 -13.00 -22.56
N THR A 260 -7.49 -14.19 -22.00
CA THR A 260 -6.23 -14.71 -21.42
C THR A 260 -5.16 -14.86 -22.50
N LEU A 261 -5.51 -15.38 -23.69
CA LEU A 261 -4.59 -15.50 -24.80
C LEU A 261 -4.10 -14.14 -25.31
N VAL A 262 -4.99 -13.14 -25.41
CA VAL A 262 -4.61 -11.78 -25.82
C VAL A 262 -3.65 -11.15 -24.80
N ILE A 263 -3.96 -11.25 -23.50
CA ILE A 263 -3.07 -10.73 -22.44
C ILE A 263 -1.73 -11.47 -22.47
N ALA A 264 -1.75 -12.80 -22.56
CA ALA A 264 -0.54 -13.62 -22.61
C ALA A 264 0.30 -13.32 -23.84
N SER A 265 -0.29 -13.24 -25.03
CA SER A 265 0.43 -12.94 -26.28
C SER A 265 1.04 -11.55 -26.28
N THR A 266 0.32 -10.55 -25.74
CA THR A 266 0.84 -9.20 -25.58
C THR A 266 2.02 -9.18 -24.59
N ALA A 267 1.90 -9.84 -23.44
CA ALA A 267 2.98 -9.97 -22.47
C ALA A 267 4.20 -10.68 -23.07
N VAL A 268 3.99 -11.79 -23.80
CA VAL A 268 5.06 -12.51 -24.50
C VAL A 268 5.73 -11.62 -25.56
N GLY A 269 4.96 -10.88 -26.36
CA GLY A 269 5.51 -9.96 -27.37
C GLY A 269 6.37 -8.85 -26.77
N VAL A 270 5.91 -8.22 -25.70
CA VAL A 270 6.68 -7.18 -24.98
C VAL A 270 7.91 -7.79 -24.32
N THR A 271 7.78 -8.95 -23.69
CA THR A 271 8.91 -9.68 -23.08
C THR A 271 9.94 -10.07 -24.14
N ALA A 272 9.53 -10.62 -25.28
CA ALA A 272 10.42 -10.98 -26.39
C ALA A 272 11.18 -9.76 -26.93
N LYS A 273 10.49 -8.63 -27.11
CA LYS A 273 11.12 -7.36 -27.54
C LYS A 273 12.11 -6.82 -26.48
N SER A 274 11.85 -7.06 -25.21
CA SER A 274 12.70 -6.60 -24.08
C SER A 274 13.68 -7.67 -23.62
N TRP A 275 13.70 -8.87 -24.23
CA TRP A 275 14.40 -10.05 -23.75
C TRP A 275 15.89 -9.81 -23.52
N LYS A 276 16.60 -9.24 -24.50
CA LYS A 276 18.04 -8.95 -24.38
C LYS A 276 18.36 -8.05 -23.18
N THR A 277 17.49 -7.07 -22.92
CA THR A 277 17.66 -6.14 -21.79
C THR A 277 17.36 -6.84 -20.47
N LEU A 278 16.31 -7.66 -20.41
CA LEU A 278 16.01 -8.48 -19.24
C LEU A 278 17.10 -9.50 -18.96
N GLU A 279 17.53 -10.25 -19.98
CA GLU A 279 18.58 -11.25 -19.86
C GLU A 279 19.89 -10.65 -19.35
N SER A 280 20.34 -9.54 -19.90
CA SER A 280 21.53 -8.83 -19.43
C SER A 280 21.42 -8.41 -17.96
N ARG A 281 20.22 -8.01 -17.51
CA ARG A 281 19.94 -7.66 -16.12
C ARG A 281 19.93 -8.88 -15.20
N PHE A 282 19.40 -10.03 -15.65
CA PHE A 282 19.45 -11.27 -14.87
C PHE A 282 20.86 -11.84 -14.79
N GLN A 283 21.69 -11.63 -15.82
CA GLN A 283 23.09 -12.09 -15.86
C GLN A 283 24.07 -11.15 -15.14
N SER A 284 23.75 -9.84 -15.04
CA SER A 284 24.67 -8.80 -14.53
C SER A 284 25.02 -8.89 -13.05
N ALA A 285 24.22 -9.58 -12.24
CA ALA A 285 24.53 -9.88 -10.84
C ALA A 285 23.75 -11.11 -10.38
N SER A 286 24.42 -12.12 -9.88
CA SER A 286 23.74 -13.24 -9.23
C SER A 286 23.14 -12.79 -7.90
N PHE A 287 22.00 -13.35 -7.50
CA PHE A 287 21.38 -13.08 -6.21
C PHE A 287 22.36 -13.34 -5.05
N ALA A 288 23.18 -14.40 -5.16
CA ALA A 288 24.20 -14.71 -4.19
C ALA A 288 25.26 -13.61 -4.06
N GLU A 289 25.66 -12.98 -5.17
CA GLU A 289 26.65 -11.91 -5.14
C GLU A 289 26.15 -10.62 -4.47
N GLU A 290 24.87 -10.27 -4.65
CA GLU A 290 24.26 -9.10 -4.00
C GLU A 290 24.21 -9.23 -2.46
N TYR A 291 24.16 -10.47 -1.93
CA TYR A 291 24.07 -10.72 -0.48
C TYR A 291 25.40 -11.09 0.16
N THR A 292 26.34 -11.70 -0.57
CA THR A 292 27.58 -12.27 -0.01
C THR A 292 28.82 -11.42 -0.22
N LYS A 293 28.91 -10.60 -1.27
CA LYS A 293 30.08 -9.76 -1.53
C LYS A 293 30.27 -8.70 -0.44
N LYS A 294 31.35 -8.82 0.34
CA LYS A 294 31.67 -7.92 1.46
C LYS A 294 32.09 -6.50 1.01
N LYS A 295 32.53 -6.30 -0.22
CA LYS A 295 33.08 -5.02 -0.71
C LYS A 295 32.10 -4.15 -1.50
N THR A 296 30.88 -4.63 -1.79
CA THR A 296 29.89 -3.87 -2.55
C THR A 296 28.73 -3.43 -1.67
N LEU A 297 28.14 -2.26 -1.97
CA LEU A 297 26.91 -1.74 -1.35
C LEU A 297 25.65 -2.53 -1.80
N GLY A 298 25.77 -3.86 -1.88
CA GLY A 298 24.65 -4.74 -2.18
C GLY A 298 23.67 -4.91 -1.00
N ARG A 299 22.59 -5.65 -1.22
CA ARG A 299 21.53 -5.86 -0.19
C ARG A 299 22.06 -6.49 1.12
N GLY A 300 23.06 -7.35 1.05
CA GLY A 300 23.72 -7.90 2.24
C GLY A 300 24.40 -6.85 3.13
N TYR A 301 24.82 -5.72 2.54
CA TYR A 301 25.32 -4.57 3.32
C TYR A 301 24.27 -4.04 4.29
N TYR A 302 23.02 -3.81 3.84
CA TYR A 302 21.97 -3.28 4.70
C TYR A 302 21.63 -4.19 5.89
N ILE A 303 21.68 -5.52 5.69
CA ILE A 303 21.47 -6.49 6.78
C ILE A 303 22.61 -6.40 7.81
N ARG A 304 23.88 -6.30 7.36
CA ARG A 304 25.04 -6.17 8.26
C ARG A 304 24.98 -4.86 9.05
N VAL A 305 24.59 -3.76 8.42
CA VAL A 305 24.42 -2.48 9.10
C VAL A 305 23.29 -2.54 10.13
N ALA A 306 22.15 -3.13 9.77
CA ALA A 306 21.02 -3.30 10.69
C ALA A 306 21.42 -4.16 11.91
N ALA A 307 22.16 -5.23 11.70
CA ALA A 307 22.67 -6.08 12.77
C ALA A 307 23.63 -5.30 13.70
N ALA A 308 24.60 -4.55 13.13
CA ALA A 308 25.53 -3.74 13.91
C ALA A 308 24.82 -2.63 14.70
N ILE A 309 23.73 -2.07 14.18
CA ILE A 309 22.88 -1.11 14.91
C ILE A 309 22.15 -1.83 16.05
N ALA A 310 21.54 -2.99 15.79
CA ALA A 310 20.75 -3.72 16.79
C ALA A 310 21.61 -4.24 17.97
N GLU A 311 22.85 -4.63 17.72
CA GLU A 311 23.83 -4.98 18.75
C GLU A 311 24.16 -3.78 19.68
N ASP A 312 24.24 -2.60 19.12
CA ASP A 312 24.64 -1.38 19.83
C ASP A 312 23.44 -0.64 20.45
N ARG A 313 22.26 -0.73 19.82
CA ARG A 313 21.04 0.01 20.18
C ARG A 313 19.79 -0.84 19.99
N TRP A 314 19.28 -1.41 21.09
CA TRP A 314 18.09 -2.25 21.08
C TRP A 314 16.84 -1.56 20.50
N PHE A 315 16.69 -0.26 20.74
CA PHE A 315 15.60 0.56 20.20
C PHE A 315 15.90 1.19 18.82
N GLY A 316 17.01 0.83 18.19
CA GLY A 316 17.45 1.42 16.94
C GLY A 316 18.07 2.81 17.09
N VAL A 317 18.33 3.46 15.96
CA VAL A 317 18.94 4.80 15.92
C VAL A 317 17.92 5.95 15.86
N GLY A 318 16.66 5.63 15.81
CA GLY A 318 15.57 6.60 15.63
C GLY A 318 14.99 6.56 14.23
N LEU A 319 13.67 6.77 14.19
CA LEU A 319 12.88 6.80 12.94
C LEU A 319 13.49 7.82 11.96
N ASN A 320 13.66 7.45 10.70
CA ASN A 320 14.26 8.25 9.62
C ASN A 320 15.71 8.70 9.88
N ASN A 321 16.42 8.08 10.83
CA ASN A 321 17.80 8.42 11.18
C ASN A 321 18.84 7.45 10.60
N TRP A 322 18.41 6.47 9.77
CA TRP A 322 19.31 5.51 9.15
C TRP A 322 20.47 6.19 8.43
N SER A 323 20.17 7.07 7.47
CA SER A 323 21.19 7.73 6.65
C SER A 323 22.18 8.55 7.48
N TYR A 324 21.71 9.23 8.51
CA TYR A 324 22.54 10.01 9.43
C TYR A 324 23.53 9.12 10.18
N TRP A 325 23.06 8.10 10.89
CA TRP A 325 23.91 7.25 11.73
C TRP A 325 24.80 6.30 10.93
N VAL A 326 24.32 5.82 9.78
CA VAL A 326 25.13 4.98 8.91
C VAL A 326 26.28 5.77 8.30
N SER A 327 26.04 7.02 7.90
CA SER A 327 27.10 7.86 7.35
C SER A 327 28.15 8.22 8.41
N GLN A 328 27.75 8.46 9.66
CA GLN A 328 28.66 8.90 10.71
C GLN A 328 29.39 7.77 11.46
N LYS A 329 28.70 6.69 11.77
CA LYS A 329 29.22 5.65 12.68
C LYS A 329 29.28 4.25 12.05
N TYR A 330 28.15 3.74 11.60
CA TYR A 330 28.05 2.30 11.26
C TYR A 330 28.65 1.95 9.90
N GLY A 331 28.59 2.84 8.93
CA GLY A 331 29.27 2.66 7.64
C GLY A 331 30.78 2.59 7.81
N PRO A 332 31.44 3.60 8.43
CA PRO A 332 32.87 3.56 8.74
C PRO A 332 33.29 2.35 9.57
N LYS A 333 32.51 1.96 10.60
CA LYS A 333 32.76 0.74 11.41
C LYS A 333 32.81 -0.55 10.54
N LEU A 334 32.07 -0.59 9.44
CA LEU A 334 32.04 -1.70 8.52
C LEU A 334 32.98 -1.53 7.30
N GLY A 335 33.81 -0.50 7.29
CA GLY A 335 34.77 -0.22 6.22
C GLY A 335 34.21 0.53 5.02
N TYR A 336 33.04 1.17 5.15
CA TYR A 336 32.41 2.01 4.12
C TYR A 336 32.57 3.47 4.43
N GLN A 337 33.00 4.27 3.48
CA GLN A 337 33.18 5.71 3.66
C GLN A 337 32.01 6.49 3.05
N PHE A 338 31.34 7.26 3.87
CA PHE A 338 30.29 8.19 3.49
C PHE A 338 30.64 9.61 3.95
N VAL A 339 30.02 10.59 3.31
CA VAL A 339 30.12 11.97 3.78
C VAL A 339 29.03 12.22 4.85
N PRO A 340 29.39 12.60 6.08
CA PRO A 340 28.41 12.86 7.13
C PRO A 340 27.53 14.07 6.81
N TYR A 341 26.23 14.00 7.18
CA TYR A 341 25.35 15.17 7.16
C TYR A 341 25.81 16.19 8.20
N ARG A 342 26.07 17.43 7.79
CA ARG A 342 26.62 18.48 8.66
C ARG A 342 25.59 19.51 9.12
N GLY A 343 24.30 19.33 8.84
CA GLY A 343 23.23 20.18 9.38
C GLY A 343 23.08 21.56 8.75
N THR A 344 23.87 21.90 7.75
CA THR A 344 23.77 23.19 7.05
C THR A 344 23.01 23.01 5.74
N ASP A 345 21.89 23.74 5.59
CA ASP A 345 21.10 23.76 4.36
C ASP A 345 21.75 24.58 3.23
N ARG A 346 22.90 25.17 3.52
CA ARG A 346 23.68 26.00 2.57
C ARG A 346 24.88 25.19 2.10
N GLU A 347 24.78 24.64 0.92
CA GLU A 347 25.80 23.91 0.18
C GLU A 347 26.27 22.59 0.83
N PRO A 348 26.48 21.54 0.05
CA PRO A 348 27.31 20.42 0.48
C PRO A 348 28.71 21.01 0.70
N SER A 349 29.02 21.37 1.95
CA SER A 349 30.34 21.94 2.36
C SER A 349 31.45 20.93 2.25
N THR A 350 31.28 19.92 1.45
CA THR A 350 32.24 18.87 1.15
C THR A 350 32.66 19.01 -0.28
N VAL A 351 33.94 19.30 -0.46
CA VAL A 351 34.62 19.04 -1.72
C VAL A 351 34.35 17.55 -2.06
N ILE A 352 33.36 17.33 -2.92
CA ILE A 352 33.10 15.99 -3.44
C ILE A 352 34.34 15.63 -4.24
N PRO A 353 35.02 14.52 -3.92
CA PRO A 353 36.17 14.10 -4.70
C PRO A 353 35.78 14.02 -6.19
N PRO A 354 36.63 14.49 -7.11
CA PRO A 354 36.33 14.42 -8.53
C PRO A 354 35.91 13.01 -8.95
N GLY A 355 34.74 12.89 -9.59
CA GLY A 355 34.19 11.62 -10.07
C GLY A 355 33.19 10.94 -9.13
N ARG A 356 32.78 11.55 -8.00
CA ARG A 356 31.67 11.08 -7.18
C ARG A 356 30.44 11.98 -7.32
N ASN A 357 29.27 11.38 -7.45
CA ASN A 357 28.00 12.13 -7.43
C ASN A 357 27.65 12.58 -6.01
N ILE A 358 26.96 13.71 -5.87
CA ILE A 358 26.42 14.21 -4.57
C ILE A 358 25.58 13.14 -3.87
N ASP A 359 24.88 12.30 -4.64
CA ASP A 359 24.06 11.20 -4.15
C ASP A 359 24.84 10.06 -3.49
N GLU A 360 26.15 9.96 -3.71
CA GLU A 360 27.01 8.99 -3.04
C GLU A 360 27.58 9.50 -1.71
N ALA A 361 27.36 10.78 -1.41
CA ALA A 361 27.97 11.43 -0.24
C ALA A 361 27.42 10.88 1.09
N GLN A 362 26.13 10.62 1.19
CA GLN A 362 25.48 10.04 2.37
C GLN A 362 25.00 8.62 2.09
N ALA A 363 24.91 7.81 3.14
CA ALA A 363 24.30 6.47 3.03
C ALA A 363 22.83 6.57 2.61
N ALA A 364 22.46 5.83 1.57
CA ALA A 364 21.05 5.69 1.19
C ALA A 364 20.28 4.90 2.26
N PRO A 365 18.95 5.10 2.39
CA PRO A 365 18.09 4.22 3.16
C PRO A 365 18.24 2.76 2.72
N ALA A 366 18.04 1.82 3.63
CA ALA A 366 18.19 0.40 3.31
C ALA A 366 17.15 -0.05 2.29
N HIS A 367 17.58 -0.60 1.15
CA HIS A 367 16.71 -1.27 0.19
C HIS A 367 16.26 -2.64 0.73
N SER A 368 15.71 -2.63 1.93
CA SER A 368 15.03 -3.73 2.64
C SER A 368 14.27 -3.12 3.80
N LEU A 369 12.95 -3.21 3.76
CA LEU A 369 12.09 -2.64 4.79
C LEU A 369 12.37 -3.24 6.17
N GLY A 370 12.66 -4.56 6.23
CA GLY A 370 13.02 -5.23 7.48
C GLY A 370 14.33 -4.69 8.08
N ALA A 371 15.38 -4.56 7.28
CA ALA A 371 16.66 -4.00 7.72
C ALA A 371 16.50 -2.54 8.17
N LEU A 372 15.76 -1.73 7.41
CA LEU A 372 15.45 -0.34 7.76
C LEU A 372 14.69 -0.24 9.08
N THR A 373 13.66 -1.08 9.27
CA THR A 373 12.86 -1.10 10.50
C THR A 373 13.69 -1.49 11.71
N VAL A 374 14.54 -2.51 11.60
CA VAL A 374 15.46 -2.90 12.69
C VAL A 374 16.45 -1.78 12.99
N GLY A 375 17.06 -1.20 11.97
CA GLY A 375 18.05 -0.13 12.17
C GLY A 375 17.44 1.10 12.83
N GLU A 376 16.26 1.53 12.40
CA GLU A 376 15.63 2.77 12.90
C GLU A 376 14.83 2.56 14.17
N LEU A 377 13.98 1.55 14.24
CA LEU A 377 13.03 1.30 15.32
C LEU A 377 13.46 0.16 16.26
N GLY A 378 14.58 -0.49 15.97
CA GLY A 378 15.08 -1.60 16.78
C GLY A 378 14.25 -2.86 16.69
N ILE A 379 14.58 -3.83 17.55
CA ILE A 379 13.86 -5.12 17.62
C ILE A 379 12.39 -4.95 18.04
N PRO A 380 12.04 -4.10 19.04
CA PRO A 380 10.63 -3.90 19.39
C PRO A 380 9.81 -3.32 18.22
N GLY A 381 10.38 -2.40 17.45
CA GLY A 381 9.74 -1.86 16.25
C GLY A 381 9.49 -2.93 15.19
N LEU A 382 10.44 -3.83 14.95
CA LEU A 382 10.26 -4.97 14.04
C LEU A 382 9.15 -5.90 14.52
N VAL A 383 9.09 -6.21 15.82
CA VAL A 383 8.03 -7.07 16.40
C VAL A 383 6.65 -6.45 16.18
N LEU A 384 6.47 -5.17 16.55
CA LEU A 384 5.19 -4.47 16.38
C LEU A 384 4.79 -4.40 14.89
N PHE A 385 5.74 -4.11 14.01
CA PHE A 385 5.49 -4.07 12.57
C PHE A 385 5.13 -5.46 12.01
N SER A 386 5.75 -6.52 12.49
CA SER A 386 5.39 -7.90 12.13
C SER A 386 3.97 -8.27 12.60
N LEU A 387 3.57 -7.84 13.80
CA LEU A 387 2.19 -8.01 14.28
C LEU A 387 1.16 -7.29 13.40
N LEU A 388 1.49 -6.10 12.87
CA LEU A 388 0.65 -5.41 11.89
C LEU A 388 0.49 -6.24 10.62
N TRP A 389 1.58 -6.77 10.04
CA TRP A 389 1.54 -7.64 8.88
C TRP A 389 0.68 -8.89 9.12
N LEU A 390 0.87 -9.57 10.24
CA LEU A 390 0.07 -10.74 10.62
C LEU A 390 -1.42 -10.38 10.70
N ARG A 391 -1.76 -9.23 11.28
CA ARG A 391 -3.15 -8.75 11.38
C ARG A 391 -3.75 -8.48 10.00
N TRP A 392 -3.04 -7.82 9.13
CA TRP A 392 -3.52 -7.53 7.77
C TRP A 392 -3.71 -8.82 6.96
N PHE A 393 -2.78 -9.76 7.04
CA PHE A 393 -2.92 -11.08 6.42
C PHE A 393 -4.10 -11.86 7.00
N GLN A 394 -4.31 -11.85 8.32
CA GLN A 394 -5.46 -12.47 8.97
C GLN A 394 -6.79 -11.90 8.44
N MET A 395 -6.88 -10.58 8.33
CA MET A 395 -8.08 -9.92 7.79
C MET A 395 -8.32 -10.33 6.34
N ALA A 396 -7.32 -10.25 5.49
CA ALA A 396 -7.43 -10.53 4.07
C ALA A 396 -7.66 -12.02 3.77
N SER A 397 -6.94 -12.93 4.44
CA SER A 397 -7.10 -14.38 4.27
C SER A 397 -8.50 -14.87 4.69
N SER A 398 -9.17 -14.14 5.59
CA SER A 398 -10.54 -14.45 6.00
C SER A 398 -11.54 -14.53 4.83
N PHE A 399 -11.21 -13.94 3.67
CA PHE A 399 -12.04 -13.98 2.47
C PHE A 399 -11.85 -15.23 1.60
N LEU A 400 -10.91 -16.12 1.90
CA LEU A 400 -10.64 -17.32 1.09
C LEU A 400 -11.73 -18.43 1.21
N TRP A 401 -12.46 -18.50 2.33
CA TRP A 401 -13.23 -19.68 2.73
C TRP A 401 -14.55 -19.97 1.99
N LYS A 402 -15.12 -19.03 1.25
CA LYS A 402 -16.35 -19.26 0.48
C LYS A 402 -16.15 -18.89 -1.01
N ARG A 403 -16.50 -19.76 -1.95
CA ARG A 403 -16.38 -19.54 -3.39
C ARG A 403 -17.61 -18.84 -3.97
N THR A 404 -17.83 -17.57 -3.65
CA THR A 404 -18.91 -16.77 -4.22
C THR A 404 -18.36 -15.71 -5.20
N ALA A 405 -19.19 -15.25 -6.12
CA ALA A 405 -18.83 -14.15 -7.04
C ALA A 405 -19.16 -12.76 -6.45
N ASP A 406 -19.42 -12.68 -5.13
CA ASP A 406 -19.67 -11.46 -4.40
C ASP A 406 -18.49 -10.49 -4.55
N PRO A 407 -18.73 -9.21 -4.97
CA PRO A 407 -17.69 -8.22 -5.16
C PRO A 407 -16.83 -7.98 -3.91
N MET A 408 -17.44 -7.88 -2.73
CA MET A 408 -16.72 -7.62 -1.47
C MET A 408 -15.71 -8.72 -1.20
N ARG A 409 -16.13 -9.97 -1.39
CA ARG A 409 -15.24 -11.10 -1.16
C ARG A 409 -14.12 -11.19 -2.20
N ARG A 410 -14.44 -11.00 -3.49
CA ARG A 410 -13.44 -11.06 -4.55
C ARG A 410 -12.38 -9.99 -4.37
N ILE A 411 -12.78 -8.75 -4.05
CA ILE A 411 -11.84 -7.67 -3.75
C ILE A 411 -11.01 -8.01 -2.51
N GLY A 412 -11.59 -8.59 -1.46
CA GLY A 412 -10.85 -9.04 -0.28
C GLY A 412 -9.75 -10.07 -0.61
N ILE A 413 -10.01 -11.00 -1.56
CA ILE A 413 -8.99 -11.91 -2.08
C ILE A 413 -7.92 -11.14 -2.90
N GLY A 414 -8.34 -10.21 -3.76
CA GLY A 414 -7.41 -9.33 -4.49
C GLY A 414 -6.48 -8.56 -3.55
N LEU A 415 -7.01 -8.03 -2.45
CA LEU A 415 -6.24 -7.35 -1.42
C LEU A 415 -5.28 -8.30 -0.67
N LEU A 416 -5.62 -9.58 -0.48
CA LEU A 416 -4.68 -10.56 0.06
C LEU A 416 -3.44 -10.68 -0.83
N PHE A 417 -3.64 -10.83 -2.16
CA PHE A 417 -2.52 -10.95 -3.08
C PHE A 417 -1.78 -9.62 -3.29
N ALA A 418 -2.47 -8.48 -3.15
CA ALA A 418 -1.83 -7.18 -3.05
C ALA A 418 -0.86 -7.11 -1.85
N LEU A 419 -1.32 -7.52 -0.65
CA LEU A 419 -0.48 -7.57 0.55
C LEU A 419 0.70 -8.54 0.39
N ILE A 420 0.49 -9.71 -0.24
CA ILE A 420 1.59 -10.64 -0.55
C ILE A 420 2.61 -9.96 -1.48
N GLY A 421 2.14 -9.27 -2.51
CA GLY A 421 3.01 -8.53 -3.43
C GLY A 421 3.84 -7.45 -2.72
N ILE A 422 3.20 -6.64 -1.87
CA ILE A 422 3.87 -5.60 -1.07
C ILE A 422 4.89 -6.24 -0.11
N PHE A 423 4.52 -7.33 0.56
CA PHE A 423 5.41 -8.03 1.50
C PHE A 423 6.66 -8.56 0.78
N LEU A 424 6.50 -9.23 -0.36
CA LEU A 424 7.62 -9.74 -1.14
C LEU A 424 8.51 -8.61 -1.68
N GLN A 425 7.92 -7.50 -2.13
CA GLN A 425 8.68 -6.31 -2.54
C GLN A 425 9.43 -5.68 -1.37
N SER A 426 8.87 -5.71 -0.16
CA SER A 426 9.50 -5.15 1.04
C SER A 426 10.80 -5.83 1.45
N LEU A 427 11.04 -7.06 0.98
CA LEU A 427 12.30 -7.76 1.19
C LEU A 427 13.45 -7.11 0.42
N THR A 428 13.13 -6.44 -0.69
CA THR A 428 14.10 -5.87 -1.61
C THR A 428 14.02 -4.36 -1.76
N GLU A 429 12.98 -3.74 -1.23
CA GLU A 429 12.71 -2.30 -1.31
C GLU A 429 12.09 -1.78 -0.01
N TRP A 430 12.12 -0.48 0.17
CA TRP A 430 11.61 0.24 1.35
C TRP A 430 10.17 0.77 1.15
N VAL A 431 9.31 -0.08 0.62
CA VAL A 431 7.97 0.23 0.11
C VAL A 431 7.09 1.10 1.00
N PHE A 432 7.16 0.97 2.33
CA PHE A 432 6.40 1.78 3.29
C PHE A 432 7.00 3.16 3.56
N ARG A 433 8.10 3.49 2.91
CA ARG A 433 8.80 4.77 3.10
C ARG A 433 8.69 5.69 1.89
N HIS A 434 8.21 5.18 0.77
CA HIS A 434 7.98 5.94 -0.46
C HIS A 434 6.55 6.49 -0.46
N SER A 435 6.35 7.82 -0.51
CA SER A 435 5.06 8.47 -0.28
C SER A 435 3.93 7.98 -1.19
N PRO A 436 4.10 7.84 -2.53
CA PRO A 436 3.07 7.32 -3.41
C PRO A 436 2.60 5.91 -3.04
N ILE A 437 3.55 5.04 -2.74
CA ILE A 437 3.25 3.64 -2.36
C ILE A 437 2.63 3.59 -0.96
N TYR A 438 3.16 4.36 -0.02
CA TYR A 438 2.66 4.46 1.33
C TYR A 438 1.18 4.85 1.39
N TYR A 439 0.78 5.87 0.61
CA TYR A 439 -0.62 6.32 0.55
C TYR A 439 -1.51 5.29 -0.13
N THR A 440 -1.05 4.70 -1.24
CA THR A 440 -1.76 3.62 -1.91
C THR A 440 -2.03 2.45 -0.96
N ILE A 441 -1.03 2.03 -0.17
CA ILE A 441 -1.19 0.96 0.82
C ILE A 441 -2.24 1.33 1.87
N HIS A 442 -2.22 2.55 2.41
CA HIS A 442 -3.19 2.98 3.42
C HIS A 442 -4.62 3.06 2.88
N ILE A 443 -4.80 3.42 1.60
CA ILE A 443 -6.09 3.32 0.90
C ILE A 443 -6.56 1.85 0.86
N LEU A 444 -5.70 0.93 0.42
CA LEU A 444 -6.05 -0.50 0.35
C LEU A 444 -6.36 -1.10 1.73
N LEU A 445 -5.60 -0.73 2.76
CA LEU A 445 -5.85 -1.16 4.14
C LEU A 445 -7.17 -0.60 4.68
N GLY A 446 -7.53 0.64 4.34
CA GLY A 446 -8.83 1.23 4.68
C GLY A 446 -9.98 0.48 4.03
N VAL A 447 -9.87 0.14 2.74
CA VAL A 447 -10.84 -0.72 2.04
C VAL A 447 -10.92 -2.10 2.70
N LEU A 448 -9.79 -2.74 3.00
CA LEU A 448 -9.73 -4.04 3.67
C LEU A 448 -10.43 -4.01 5.04
N ALA A 449 -10.17 -2.99 5.86
CA ALA A 449 -10.81 -2.84 7.16
C ALA A 449 -12.34 -2.70 7.05
N SER A 450 -12.80 -1.96 6.05
CA SER A 450 -14.23 -1.79 5.75
C SER A 450 -14.88 -3.10 5.30
N LEU A 451 -14.25 -3.81 4.36
CA LEU A 451 -14.72 -5.12 3.89
C LEU A 451 -14.79 -6.14 5.03
N TYR A 452 -13.78 -6.17 5.88
CA TYR A 452 -13.73 -7.07 7.03
C TYR A 452 -14.86 -6.79 8.03
N TYR A 453 -15.16 -5.52 8.29
CA TYR A 453 -16.30 -5.10 9.11
C TYR A 453 -17.64 -5.52 8.50
N MET A 454 -17.87 -5.21 7.21
CA MET A 454 -19.12 -5.58 6.52
C MET A 454 -19.35 -7.10 6.52
N LYS A 455 -18.29 -7.89 6.32
CA LYS A 455 -18.34 -9.34 6.45
C LYS A 455 -18.77 -9.79 7.86
N GLY A 456 -18.23 -9.16 8.90
CA GLY A 456 -18.60 -9.42 10.29
C GLY A 456 -20.08 -9.12 10.58
N GLN A 457 -20.60 -8.00 10.01
CA GLN A 457 -22.00 -7.62 10.14
C GLN A 457 -22.93 -8.63 9.43
N ALA A 458 -22.59 -9.04 8.21
CA ALA A 458 -23.37 -10.03 7.46
C ALA A 458 -23.47 -11.37 8.23
N LYS A 459 -22.36 -11.84 8.79
CA LYS A 459 -22.34 -13.07 9.62
C LYS A 459 -23.21 -12.95 10.88
N ARG A 460 -23.22 -11.76 11.52
CA ARG A 460 -24.06 -11.53 12.71
C ARG A 460 -25.54 -11.48 12.35
N ALA A 461 -25.89 -10.89 11.20
CA ALA A 461 -27.26 -10.85 10.71
C ALA A 461 -27.76 -12.27 10.35
N GLU A 462 -26.94 -13.06 9.67
CA GLU A 462 -27.23 -14.47 9.34
C GLU A 462 -27.53 -15.28 10.61
N LYS A 463 -26.67 -15.18 11.63
CA LYS A 463 -26.86 -15.88 12.90
C LYS A 463 -28.12 -15.44 13.66
N ARG A 464 -28.47 -14.15 13.62
CA ARG A 464 -29.71 -13.66 14.24
C ARG A 464 -30.95 -14.23 13.55
N ALA A 465 -30.95 -14.23 12.20
CA ALA A 465 -32.05 -14.79 11.43
C ALA A 465 -32.20 -16.31 11.67
N GLU A 466 -31.10 -17.05 11.84
CA GLU A 466 -31.13 -18.47 12.20
C GLU A 466 -31.77 -18.66 13.60
N THR A 467 -31.35 -17.88 14.61
CA THR A 467 -31.90 -17.97 15.98
C THR A 467 -33.39 -17.59 15.99
N GLU A 468 -33.77 -16.51 15.28
CA GLU A 468 -35.19 -16.10 15.18
C GLU A 468 -36.05 -17.15 14.47
N ALA A 469 -35.47 -17.86 13.47
CA ALA A 469 -36.17 -18.97 12.79
C ALA A 469 -36.31 -20.22 13.71
N GLU A 470 -35.32 -20.54 14.52
CA GLU A 470 -35.37 -21.61 15.52
C GLU A 470 -36.40 -21.30 16.60
N ASP A 471 -36.45 -20.06 17.10
CA ASP A 471 -37.42 -19.62 18.11
C ASP A 471 -38.86 -19.52 17.53
N ALA A 472 -39.01 -19.32 16.21
CA ALA A 472 -40.30 -19.26 15.53
C ALA A 472 -40.90 -20.61 15.15
N VAL A 473 -40.18 -21.74 15.35
CA VAL A 473 -40.72 -23.08 15.21
C VAL A 473 -41.67 -23.29 16.39
N PRO A 474 -43.02 -23.29 16.23
CA PRO A 474 -43.92 -23.45 17.36
C PRO A 474 -43.71 -24.84 17.93
N TYR A 475 -43.94 -24.96 19.26
CA TYR A 475 -44.14 -26.19 20.01
C TYR A 475 -45.40 -26.98 19.53
N ALA A 476 -45.51 -27.23 18.25
CA ALA A 476 -46.67 -27.77 17.58
C ALA A 476 -46.58 -29.27 17.30
N GLU A 477 -45.75 -30.02 18.02
CA GLU A 477 -45.74 -31.49 17.87
C GLU A 477 -45.51 -32.23 19.18
N TYR A 478 -46.23 -31.83 20.27
CA TYR A 478 -46.48 -32.70 21.41
C TYR A 478 -47.94 -32.59 21.81
N SER A 479 -48.86 -32.94 20.89
CA SER A 479 -50.21 -33.36 21.27
C SER A 479 -50.20 -34.89 21.39
N PRO A 480 -50.22 -35.47 22.56
CA PRO A 480 -50.44 -36.92 22.69
C PRO A 480 -51.88 -37.19 22.21
N THR A 481 -52.04 -37.71 21.02
CA THR A 481 -53.30 -38.27 20.56
C THR A 481 -53.77 -39.29 21.55
N ALA A 482 -54.78 -38.90 22.31
CA ALA A 482 -55.57 -39.78 23.14
C ALA A 482 -56.08 -40.95 22.30
N GLY A 483 -55.53 -42.12 22.60
CA GLY A 483 -56.05 -43.39 22.09
C GLY A 483 -57.48 -43.57 22.56
N ALA A 484 -58.44 -43.30 21.74
CA ALA A 484 -59.83 -43.65 21.98
C ALA A 484 -60.02 -45.19 21.81
N LEU A 485 -60.23 -45.86 22.95
CA LEU A 485 -60.81 -47.18 23.03
C LEU A 485 -62.09 -47.24 22.18
N ALA A 486 -62.10 -48.02 21.13
CA ALA A 486 -63.31 -48.59 20.56
C ALA A 486 -63.47 -50.03 20.91
N VAL A 487 -64.20 -50.27 21.99
CA VAL A 487 -64.72 -51.58 22.30
C VAL A 487 -65.97 -51.78 21.42
N GLY A 488 -65.87 -52.77 20.48
CA GLY A 488 -66.97 -53.18 19.65
C GLY A 488 -67.83 -54.23 20.43
N HIS A 489 -69.11 -54.10 20.33
CA HIS A 489 -70.10 -55.14 20.60
C HIS A 489 -70.83 -55.53 19.31
N ALA A 490 -71.01 -56.79 19.18
CA ALA A 490 -71.84 -57.68 18.37
C ALA A 490 -71.17 -58.23 17.11
#